data_da5d20c6ce5bf9173175328eba9a94fc
#
_entry.id   da5d20c6ce5bf9173175328eba9a94fc
#
_cell.length_a   1.000
_cell.length_b   1.000
_cell.length_c   1.000
_cell.angle_alpha   90.00
_cell.angle_beta   90.00
_cell.angle_gamma   90.00
#
_symmetry.space_group_name_H-M   'P 1'
#
loop_
_entity.id
_entity.type
_entity.pdbx_description
1 polymer ?
#
loop_
_entity_poly.entity_id
_entity_poly.type
_entity_poly.pdbx_seq_one_letter_code
_entity_poly.pdbx_strand_id
1 'polypeptide(L)'
;WFLNSAATSRDDNDFSEAIVNELSKSYCIDEDRLYAVGYSLGSMFTYEIACQLNSKFAAVASFAGTMPVSPETCNLYGSMGVMHIHGKLDLLIDYDEDWDWKDGEHEGVGTMSNIPGMIDYWADKSDCQDENSHYHLDVEHIVHSQCSYGVLVEHYGLEFGGHGWPEEVAGIETYQLMWQFLFQFTN
;
A
#
# COMPACT_ATOMS: atom_id res chain seq x y z
N TRP A 1 -10.97 -10.65 1.08
CA TRP A 1 -9.96 -10.44 0.05
C TRP A 1 -8.96 -11.59 0.07
N PHE A 2 -8.60 -12.10 -1.10
CA PHE A 2 -7.49 -13.04 -1.24
C PHE A 2 -6.17 -12.25 -1.26
N LEU A 3 -5.25 -12.62 -0.36
CA LEU A 3 -3.91 -12.07 -0.28
C LEU A 3 -2.92 -13.09 -0.84
N ASN A 4 -1.75 -12.65 -1.30
CA ASN A 4 -0.76 -13.48 -2.00
C ASN A 4 -1.43 -14.26 -3.14
N SER A 5 -2.11 -13.54 -4.00
CA SER A 5 -3.10 -14.10 -4.94
C SER A 5 -2.54 -15.11 -5.93
N ALA A 6 -1.24 -15.06 -6.22
CA ALA A 6 -0.59 -16.06 -7.06
C ALA A 6 -0.52 -17.45 -6.38
N ALA A 7 -0.50 -17.49 -5.05
CA ALA A 7 -0.53 -18.72 -4.26
C ALA A 7 -1.94 -19.10 -3.77
N THR A 8 -2.89 -18.17 -3.77
CA THR A 8 -4.25 -18.35 -3.25
C THR A 8 -5.31 -18.31 -4.36
N SER A 9 -5.90 -17.14 -4.64
CA SER A 9 -6.86 -16.92 -5.73
C SER A 9 -6.75 -15.50 -6.28
N ARG A 10 -6.96 -15.37 -7.59
CA ARG A 10 -7.03 -14.07 -8.28
C ARG A 10 -8.43 -13.46 -8.31
N ASP A 11 -9.44 -14.09 -7.76
CA ASP A 11 -10.85 -13.68 -7.91
C ASP A 11 -11.09 -12.20 -7.58
N ASP A 12 -10.46 -11.68 -6.52
CA ASP A 12 -10.61 -10.29 -6.11
C ASP A 12 -9.85 -9.31 -7.03
N ASN A 13 -8.69 -9.72 -7.56
CA ASN A 13 -7.98 -8.94 -8.57
C ASN A 13 -8.79 -8.87 -9.87
N ASP A 14 -9.31 -10.01 -10.32
CA ASP A 14 -10.14 -10.11 -11.52
C ASP A 14 -11.45 -9.30 -11.36
N PHE A 15 -12.03 -9.30 -10.16
CA PHE A 15 -13.18 -8.46 -9.82
C PHE A 15 -12.83 -6.96 -9.88
N SER A 16 -11.69 -6.56 -9.33
CA SER A 16 -11.24 -5.16 -9.35
C SER A 16 -11.00 -4.69 -10.79
N GLU A 17 -10.37 -5.53 -11.59
CA GLU A 17 -10.16 -5.27 -13.02
C GLU A 17 -11.49 -5.17 -13.80
N ALA A 18 -12.44 -6.04 -13.49
CA ALA A 18 -13.77 -6.01 -14.10
C ALA A 18 -14.54 -4.72 -13.75
N ILE A 19 -14.41 -4.19 -12.53
CA ILE A 19 -14.98 -2.90 -12.14
C ILE A 19 -14.43 -1.78 -13.01
N VAL A 20 -13.11 -1.67 -13.16
CA VAL A 20 -12.48 -0.65 -14.01
C VAL A 20 -13.00 -0.76 -15.44
N ASN A 21 -12.96 -1.96 -16.02
CA ASN A 21 -13.42 -2.22 -17.38
C ASN A 21 -14.90 -1.88 -17.58
N GLU A 22 -15.76 -2.12 -16.59
CA GLU A 22 -17.20 -1.82 -16.70
C GLU A 22 -17.45 -0.31 -16.60
N LEU A 23 -16.77 0.38 -15.68
CA LEU A 23 -16.91 1.82 -15.53
C LEU A 23 -16.38 2.58 -16.75
N SER A 24 -15.27 2.15 -17.35
CA SER A 24 -14.71 2.75 -18.57
C SER A 24 -15.64 2.69 -19.77
N LYS A 25 -16.60 1.74 -19.80
CA LYS A 25 -17.63 1.69 -20.87
C LYS A 25 -18.67 2.79 -20.76
N SER A 26 -18.93 3.29 -19.55
CA SER A 26 -20.04 4.20 -19.25
C SER A 26 -19.60 5.60 -18.86
N TYR A 27 -18.36 5.77 -18.44
CA TYR A 27 -17.79 7.01 -17.93
C TYR A 27 -16.47 7.32 -18.63
N CYS A 28 -16.14 8.61 -18.71
CA CYS A 28 -14.81 9.06 -19.15
C CYS A 28 -13.84 8.89 -17.97
N ILE A 29 -13.28 7.70 -17.83
CA ILE A 29 -12.24 7.40 -16.83
C ILE A 29 -10.88 7.75 -17.45
N ASP A 30 -10.04 8.42 -16.67
CA ASP A 30 -8.63 8.59 -16.98
C ASP A 30 -7.89 7.31 -16.54
N GLU A 31 -7.67 6.42 -17.50
CA GLU A 31 -7.08 5.10 -17.22
C GLU A 31 -5.60 5.17 -16.84
N ASP A 32 -4.93 6.30 -17.12
CA ASP A 32 -3.56 6.54 -16.65
C ASP A 32 -3.52 6.98 -15.18
N ARG A 33 -4.67 7.26 -14.57
CA ARG A 33 -4.81 7.78 -13.19
C ARG A 33 -5.74 6.96 -12.33
N LEU A 34 -5.52 5.67 -12.31
CA LEU A 34 -6.21 4.77 -11.39
C LEU A 34 -5.39 4.60 -10.12
N TYR A 35 -6.07 4.72 -9.00
CA TYR A 35 -5.46 4.62 -7.67
C TYR A 35 -6.26 3.68 -6.78
N ALA A 36 -5.60 3.00 -5.85
CA ALA A 36 -6.27 2.20 -4.84
C ALA A 36 -5.98 2.74 -3.44
N VAL A 37 -7.02 2.77 -2.61
CA VAL A 37 -6.92 3.16 -1.21
C VAL A 37 -7.56 2.09 -0.35
N GLY A 38 -6.91 1.70 0.74
CA GLY A 38 -7.42 0.67 1.63
C GLY A 38 -7.12 0.90 3.10
N TYR A 39 -7.96 0.29 3.94
CA TYR A 39 -7.84 0.27 5.39
C TYR A 39 -7.86 -1.16 5.90
N SER A 40 -6.98 -1.50 6.86
CA SER A 40 -6.93 -2.83 7.49
C SER A 40 -6.76 -3.94 6.44
N LEU A 41 -7.65 -4.92 6.37
CA LEU A 41 -7.63 -5.94 5.32
C LEU A 41 -7.75 -5.35 3.90
N GLY A 42 -8.44 -4.21 3.74
CA GLY A 42 -8.47 -3.48 2.47
C GLY A 42 -7.12 -2.83 2.13
N SER A 43 -6.35 -2.39 3.14
CA SER A 43 -4.96 -1.95 2.97
C SER A 43 -4.05 -3.09 2.50
N MET A 44 -4.20 -4.28 3.07
CA MET A 44 -3.47 -5.48 2.61
C MET A 44 -3.79 -5.77 1.14
N PHE A 45 -5.05 -5.64 0.74
CA PHE A 45 -5.46 -5.84 -0.64
C PHE A 45 -4.95 -4.75 -1.59
N THR A 46 -4.69 -3.51 -1.13
CA THR A 46 -4.05 -2.51 -1.99
C THR A 46 -2.64 -2.92 -2.42
N TYR A 47 -1.92 -3.68 -1.60
CA TYR A 47 -0.62 -4.24 -1.99
C TYR A 47 -0.74 -5.38 -3.00
N GLU A 48 -1.83 -6.17 -2.94
CA GLU A 48 -2.15 -7.11 -4.02
C GLU A 48 -2.39 -6.37 -5.34
N ILE A 49 -3.16 -5.29 -5.32
CA ILE A 49 -3.36 -4.42 -6.50
C ILE A 49 -2.02 -3.88 -7.00
N ALA A 50 -1.16 -3.37 -6.11
CA ALA A 50 0.16 -2.86 -6.46
C ALA A 50 1.06 -3.93 -7.08
N CYS A 51 0.98 -5.19 -6.63
CA CYS A 51 1.75 -6.30 -7.17
C CYS A 51 1.16 -6.86 -8.48
N GLN A 52 -0.15 -7.01 -8.57
CA GLN A 52 -0.82 -7.79 -9.62
C GLN A 52 -1.44 -6.94 -10.73
N LEU A 53 -1.77 -5.67 -10.44
CA LEU A 53 -2.47 -4.76 -11.36
C LEU A 53 -1.70 -3.45 -11.58
N ASN A 54 -0.38 -3.44 -11.37
CA ASN A 54 0.47 -2.25 -11.51
C ASN A 54 0.56 -1.71 -12.95
N SER A 55 0.15 -2.46 -13.94
CA SER A 55 -0.01 -1.95 -15.31
C SER A 55 -1.27 -1.10 -15.51
N LYS A 56 -2.13 -1.01 -14.50
CA LYS A 56 -3.39 -0.23 -14.52
C LYS A 56 -3.42 0.84 -13.43
N PHE A 57 -2.87 0.54 -12.25
CA PHE A 57 -2.89 1.45 -11.10
C PHE A 57 -1.53 2.16 -10.98
N ALA A 58 -1.56 3.48 -10.98
CA ALA A 58 -0.36 4.32 -10.92
C ALA A 58 0.20 4.48 -9.50
N ALA A 59 -0.65 4.38 -8.47
CA ALA A 59 -0.25 4.49 -7.08
C ALA A 59 -1.27 3.87 -6.13
N VAL A 60 -0.79 3.55 -4.93
CA VAL A 60 -1.63 3.07 -3.82
C VAL A 60 -1.37 3.89 -2.56
N ALA A 61 -2.42 4.07 -1.75
CA ALA A 61 -2.31 4.63 -0.41
C ALA A 61 -3.05 3.73 0.58
N SER A 62 -2.40 3.37 1.66
CA SER A 62 -2.92 2.38 2.59
C SER A 62 -2.79 2.81 4.05
N PHE A 63 -3.69 2.30 4.90
CA PHE A 63 -3.67 2.54 6.33
C PHE A 63 -3.91 1.24 7.13
N ALA A 64 -3.07 1.02 8.15
CA ALA A 64 -3.20 -0.05 9.14
C ALA A 64 -3.34 -1.45 8.52
N GLY A 65 -2.50 -1.78 7.57
CA GLY A 65 -2.36 -3.10 6.98
C GLY A 65 -0.90 -3.42 6.72
N THR A 66 -0.63 -4.53 6.12
CA THR A 66 0.70 -4.99 5.72
C THR A 66 0.59 -5.94 4.53
N MET A 67 1.68 -6.57 4.13
CA MET A 67 1.72 -7.54 3.03
C MET A 67 2.60 -8.74 3.40
N PRO A 68 2.53 -9.85 2.65
CA PRO A 68 3.45 -10.97 2.86
C PRO A 68 4.92 -10.55 2.73
N VAL A 69 5.78 -11.06 3.62
CA VAL A 69 7.25 -10.89 3.55
C VAL A 69 7.80 -11.31 2.20
N SER A 70 7.24 -12.38 1.65
CA SER A 70 7.65 -12.94 0.35
C SER A 70 6.42 -13.16 -0.52
N PRO A 71 5.90 -12.11 -1.18
CA PRO A 71 4.79 -12.29 -2.10
C PRO A 71 5.23 -13.21 -3.25
N GLU A 72 4.39 -14.18 -3.61
CA GLU A 72 4.68 -15.19 -4.65
C GLU A 72 5.04 -14.53 -6.00
N THR A 73 4.31 -13.46 -6.34
CA THR A 73 4.63 -12.60 -7.49
C THR A 73 4.37 -11.15 -7.15
N CYS A 74 5.34 -10.29 -7.44
CA CYS A 74 5.20 -8.84 -7.36
C CYS A 74 6.17 -8.19 -8.35
N ASN A 75 5.85 -8.27 -9.65
CA ASN A 75 6.70 -7.71 -10.69
C ASN A 75 6.15 -6.36 -11.12
N LEU A 76 6.90 -5.28 -10.88
CA LEU A 76 6.53 -3.96 -11.37
C LEU A 76 6.88 -3.83 -12.85
N TYR A 77 5.92 -3.41 -13.64
CA TYR A 77 6.06 -3.18 -15.08
C TYR A 77 6.12 -1.68 -15.44
N GLY A 78 6.04 -0.81 -14.42
CA GLY A 78 6.05 0.65 -14.59
C GLY A 78 6.20 1.36 -13.25
N SER A 79 5.68 2.57 -13.19
CA SER A 79 5.64 3.38 -11.97
C SER A 79 4.63 2.81 -10.97
N MET A 80 4.98 2.80 -9.68
CA MET A 80 4.06 2.49 -8.59
C MET A 80 4.40 3.35 -7.39
N GLY A 81 3.66 4.44 -7.19
CA GLY A 81 3.75 5.24 -5.98
C GLY A 81 3.11 4.51 -4.79
N VAL A 82 3.80 4.45 -3.66
CA VAL A 82 3.31 3.76 -2.46
C VAL A 82 3.31 4.70 -1.27
N MET A 83 2.14 4.90 -0.66
CA MET A 83 2.03 5.56 0.64
C MET A 83 1.44 4.60 1.67
N HIS A 84 2.04 4.56 2.85
CA HIS A 84 1.53 3.82 4.00
C HIS A 84 1.42 4.69 5.23
N ILE A 85 0.31 4.57 5.95
CA ILE A 85 0.08 5.22 7.24
C ILE A 85 -0.18 4.12 8.26
N HIS A 86 0.50 4.14 9.42
CA HIS A 86 0.33 3.12 10.46
C HIS A 86 0.48 3.67 11.86
N GLY A 87 -0.36 3.20 12.77
CA GLY A 87 -0.22 3.50 14.19
C GLY A 87 0.81 2.58 14.85
N LYS A 88 1.86 3.14 15.46
CA LYS A 88 2.91 2.34 16.13
C LYS A 88 2.42 1.56 17.36
N LEU A 89 1.21 1.87 17.85
CA LEU A 89 0.55 1.13 18.93
C LEU A 89 -0.62 0.27 18.41
N ASP A 90 -0.57 -0.13 17.15
CA ASP A 90 -1.57 -1.04 16.57
C ASP A 90 -1.43 -2.44 17.20
N LEU A 91 -2.49 -2.90 17.88
CA LEU A 91 -2.53 -4.20 18.55
C LEU A 91 -3.13 -5.31 17.66
N LEU A 92 -3.58 -4.99 16.45
CA LEU A 92 -4.14 -5.96 15.50
C LEU A 92 -3.15 -6.32 14.41
N ILE A 93 -2.46 -5.32 13.89
CA ILE A 93 -1.40 -5.45 12.89
C ILE A 93 -0.15 -4.85 13.51
N ASP A 94 0.75 -5.70 13.98
CA ASP A 94 1.95 -5.28 14.69
C ASP A 94 2.86 -4.42 13.80
N TYR A 95 3.40 -3.35 14.39
CA TYR A 95 4.27 -2.42 13.68
C TYR A 95 5.69 -2.99 13.50
N ASP A 96 6.21 -3.62 14.56
CA ASP A 96 7.62 -3.99 14.66
C ASP A 96 7.90 -5.46 14.37
N GLU A 97 6.89 -6.34 14.45
CA GLU A 97 7.07 -7.78 14.39
C GLU A 97 6.38 -8.40 13.17
N ASP A 98 7.08 -9.32 12.52
CA ASP A 98 6.47 -10.21 11.53
C ASP A 98 5.51 -11.19 12.22
N TRP A 99 4.44 -11.56 11.54
CA TRP A 99 3.47 -12.48 12.09
C TRP A 99 2.89 -13.43 11.04
N ASP A 100 2.59 -14.65 11.46
CA ASP A 100 2.01 -15.64 10.55
C ASP A 100 0.51 -15.41 10.40
N TRP A 101 0.05 -15.34 9.15
CA TRP A 101 -1.37 -15.31 8.86
C TRP A 101 -2.01 -16.60 9.37
N LYS A 102 -2.97 -16.47 10.26
CA LYS A 102 -3.53 -17.60 11.00
C LYS A 102 -4.27 -18.60 10.12
N ASP A 103 -3.84 -19.83 10.28
CA ASP A 103 -4.55 -21.12 10.19
C ASP A 103 -5.66 -21.33 9.15
N GLY A 104 -5.44 -22.25 8.24
CA GLY A 104 -6.44 -23.10 7.58
C GLY A 104 -7.42 -22.47 6.59
N GLU A 105 -7.92 -21.28 6.87
CA GLU A 105 -8.82 -20.54 5.96
C GLU A 105 -8.05 -19.71 4.92
N HIS A 106 -6.77 -19.48 5.14
CA HIS A 106 -5.92 -18.62 4.30
C HIS A 106 -4.58 -19.29 3.99
N GLU A 107 -4.62 -20.59 3.70
CA GLU A 107 -3.45 -21.33 3.26
C GLU A 107 -2.82 -20.67 2.03
N GLY A 108 -1.51 -20.44 2.07
CA GLY A 108 -0.77 -19.78 0.98
C GLY A 108 -0.49 -18.29 1.16
N VAL A 109 -1.07 -17.61 2.15
CA VAL A 109 -0.75 -16.20 2.43
C VAL A 109 0.67 -16.07 2.99
N GLY A 110 1.05 -16.92 3.95
CA GLY A 110 2.38 -16.93 4.55
C GLY A 110 2.55 -15.93 5.68
N THR A 111 3.81 -15.62 5.99
CA THR A 111 4.20 -14.65 7.01
C THR A 111 3.99 -13.23 6.51
N MET A 112 3.32 -12.40 7.32
CA MET A 112 3.09 -10.98 7.05
C MET A 112 4.24 -10.15 7.61
N SER A 113 4.66 -9.15 6.87
CA SER A 113 5.78 -8.30 7.22
C SER A 113 5.44 -7.33 8.36
N ASN A 114 6.42 -7.04 9.19
CA ASN A 114 6.41 -5.82 10.00
C ASN A 114 6.38 -4.58 9.09
N ILE A 115 5.99 -3.43 9.63
CA ILE A 115 5.77 -2.25 8.80
C ILE A 115 7.09 -1.66 8.24
N PRO A 116 8.16 -1.47 9.03
CA PRO A 116 9.45 -1.03 8.48
C PRO A 116 9.95 -1.94 7.34
N GLY A 117 9.94 -3.26 7.54
CA GLY A 117 10.37 -4.20 6.51
C GLY A 117 9.54 -4.17 5.24
N MET A 118 8.24 -3.91 5.36
CA MET A 118 7.37 -3.70 4.20
C MET A 118 7.73 -2.41 3.44
N ILE A 119 8.02 -1.32 4.15
CA ILE A 119 8.42 -0.05 3.51
C ILE A 119 9.76 -0.20 2.79
N ASP A 120 10.73 -0.84 3.45
CA ASP A 120 12.02 -1.17 2.84
C ASP A 120 11.85 -2.02 1.57
N TYR A 121 10.95 -3.02 1.61
CA TYR A 121 10.63 -3.83 0.43
C TYR A 121 10.18 -2.98 -0.76
N TRP A 122 9.28 -2.00 -0.55
CA TRP A 122 8.80 -1.12 -1.62
C TRP A 122 9.87 -0.14 -2.10
N ALA A 123 10.69 0.37 -1.18
CA ALA A 123 11.83 1.24 -1.53
C ALA A 123 12.86 0.50 -2.39
N ASP A 124 13.24 -0.71 -2.01
CA ASP A 124 14.12 -1.58 -2.78
C ASP A 124 13.51 -1.95 -4.13
N LYS A 125 12.22 -2.32 -4.14
CA LYS A 125 11.49 -2.69 -5.35
C LYS A 125 11.40 -1.57 -6.36
N SER A 126 11.34 -0.34 -5.89
CA SER A 126 11.29 0.88 -6.70
C SER A 126 12.69 1.45 -6.99
N ASP A 127 13.76 0.78 -6.53
CA ASP A 127 15.15 1.22 -6.69
C ASP A 127 15.38 2.65 -6.20
N CYS A 128 14.85 2.97 -4.99
CA CYS A 128 15.01 4.28 -4.38
C CYS A 128 16.45 4.47 -3.87
N GLN A 129 17.03 5.64 -4.08
CA GLN A 129 18.43 5.93 -3.77
C GLN A 129 18.60 6.89 -2.60
N ASP A 130 17.53 7.51 -2.12
CA ASP A 130 17.57 8.51 -1.07
C ASP A 130 16.43 8.29 -0.08
N GLU A 131 16.72 8.45 1.20
CA GLU A 131 15.79 8.36 2.31
C GLU A 131 15.91 9.60 3.19
N ASN A 132 14.76 10.21 3.48
CA ASN A 132 14.66 11.31 4.44
C ASN A 132 13.58 10.98 5.47
N SER A 133 13.92 11.15 6.74
CA SER A 133 12.98 11.03 7.86
C SER A 133 12.91 12.33 8.65
N HIS A 134 11.71 12.73 9.02
CA HIS A 134 11.47 13.85 9.91
C HIS A 134 10.24 13.65 10.78
N TYR A 135 10.21 14.31 11.91
CA TYR A 135 9.08 14.30 12.82
C TYR A 135 8.31 15.63 12.73
N HIS A 136 7.00 15.52 12.65
CA HIS A 136 6.10 16.65 12.82
C HIS A 136 4.95 16.26 13.74
N LEU A 137 4.79 16.97 14.86
CA LEU A 137 3.91 16.55 15.95
C LEU A 137 4.28 15.12 16.40
N ASP A 138 3.30 14.24 16.51
CA ASP A 138 3.47 12.84 16.91
C ASP A 138 3.52 11.89 15.69
N VAL A 139 4.03 12.38 14.55
CA VAL A 139 4.10 11.62 13.30
C VAL A 139 5.52 11.60 12.79
N GLU A 140 6.07 10.42 12.62
CA GLU A 140 7.27 10.18 11.85
C GLU A 140 6.90 10.10 10.37
N HIS A 141 7.52 10.91 9.53
CA HIS A 141 7.33 10.86 8.09
C HIS A 141 8.65 10.46 7.42
N ILE A 142 8.64 9.31 6.77
CA ILE A 142 9.76 8.76 6.01
C ILE A 142 9.41 8.86 4.53
N VAL A 143 10.35 9.38 3.74
CA VAL A 143 10.23 9.51 2.30
C VAL A 143 11.42 8.87 1.63
N HIS A 144 11.19 7.81 0.87
CA HIS A 144 12.16 7.28 -0.07
C HIS A 144 11.94 7.92 -1.43
N SER A 145 13.00 8.48 -1.98
CA SER A 145 12.98 9.28 -3.21
C SER A 145 14.15 8.91 -4.15
N GLN A 146 14.22 9.61 -5.28
CA GLN A 146 15.15 9.24 -6.36
C GLN A 146 14.95 7.79 -6.81
N CYS A 147 13.70 7.34 -6.82
CA CYS A 147 13.32 6.01 -7.25
C CYS A 147 13.22 5.94 -8.77
N SER A 148 13.26 4.72 -9.30
CA SER A 148 12.99 4.46 -10.71
C SER A 148 11.62 5.02 -11.12
N TYR A 149 11.49 5.51 -12.33
CA TYR A 149 10.28 6.14 -12.89
C TYR A 149 9.80 7.40 -12.13
N GLY A 150 10.61 7.94 -11.19
CA GLY A 150 10.28 9.15 -10.43
C GLY A 150 9.17 8.96 -9.41
N VAL A 151 8.90 7.73 -8.99
CA VAL A 151 7.93 7.46 -7.92
C VAL A 151 8.48 7.80 -6.54
N LEU A 152 7.62 7.75 -5.53
CA LEU A 152 7.97 7.90 -4.13
C LEU A 152 7.40 6.71 -3.34
N VAL A 153 8.10 6.34 -2.28
CA VAL A 153 7.57 5.49 -1.21
C VAL A 153 7.54 6.32 0.06
N GLU A 154 6.34 6.56 0.59
CA GLU A 154 6.15 7.40 1.77
C GLU A 154 5.52 6.60 2.91
N HIS A 155 6.01 6.81 4.11
CA HIS A 155 5.47 6.23 5.33
C HIS A 155 5.20 7.28 6.39
N TYR A 156 4.04 7.19 7.03
CA TYR A 156 3.63 7.99 8.17
C TYR A 156 3.40 7.07 9.39
N GLY A 157 4.36 7.06 10.31
CA GLY A 157 4.28 6.32 11.58
C GLY A 157 3.67 7.21 12.67
N LEU A 158 2.48 6.85 13.15
CA LEU A 158 1.76 7.59 14.20
C LEU A 158 2.21 7.07 15.56
N GLU A 159 3.00 7.84 16.33
CA GLU A 159 3.62 7.41 17.59
C GLU A 159 2.62 6.86 18.62
N PHE A 160 1.44 7.46 18.70
CA PHE A 160 0.38 7.07 19.63
C PHE A 160 -0.85 6.51 18.92
N GLY A 161 -0.77 6.28 17.61
CA GLY A 161 -1.83 5.71 16.81
C GLY A 161 -1.99 4.21 17.05
N GLY A 162 -3.23 3.74 17.03
CA GLY A 162 -3.59 2.33 16.98
C GLY A 162 -4.20 1.95 15.64
N HIS A 163 -5.06 0.93 15.62
CA HIS A 163 -5.69 0.43 14.39
C HIS A 163 -6.77 1.37 13.81
N GLY A 164 -7.25 2.34 14.57
CA GLY A 164 -8.35 3.22 14.15
C GLY A 164 -7.95 4.26 13.10
N TRP A 165 -8.81 4.47 12.09
CA TRP A 165 -8.61 5.48 11.06
C TRP A 165 -8.44 6.88 11.67
N PRO A 166 -7.32 7.59 11.44
CA PRO A 166 -7.12 8.93 11.95
C PRO A 166 -7.89 9.95 11.09
N GLU A 167 -8.47 10.97 11.72
CA GLU A 167 -9.08 12.07 10.98
C GLU A 167 -8.00 12.92 10.30
N GLU A 168 -6.89 13.16 11.01
CA GLU A 168 -5.74 13.93 10.52
C GLU A 168 -4.43 13.19 10.75
N VAL A 169 -3.48 13.41 9.86
CA VAL A 169 -2.08 12.96 9.94
C VAL A 169 -1.19 14.17 9.75
N ALA A 170 -0.32 14.47 10.72
CA ALA A 170 0.56 15.64 10.69
C ALA A 170 -0.17 16.98 10.45
N GLY A 171 -1.42 17.10 10.92
CA GLY A 171 -2.25 18.31 10.77
C GLY A 171 -2.93 18.46 9.40
N ILE A 172 -2.91 17.41 8.58
CA ILE A 172 -3.63 17.36 7.28
C ILE A 172 -4.70 16.28 7.38
N GLU A 173 -5.91 16.58 6.89
CA GLU A 173 -6.96 15.56 6.82
C GLU A 173 -6.49 14.33 6.03
N THR A 174 -6.66 13.13 6.58
CA THR A 174 -6.07 11.89 6.05
C THR A 174 -6.42 11.66 4.58
N TYR A 175 -7.69 11.91 4.19
CA TYR A 175 -8.09 11.74 2.79
C TYR A 175 -7.43 12.76 1.85
N GLN A 176 -7.16 13.98 2.33
CA GLN A 176 -6.46 15.00 1.54
C GLN A 176 -4.99 14.63 1.37
N LEU A 177 -4.35 14.15 2.45
CA LEU A 177 -2.96 13.69 2.40
C LEU A 177 -2.79 12.56 1.38
N MET A 178 -3.63 11.54 1.47
CA MET A 178 -3.61 10.42 0.51
C MET A 178 -3.86 10.89 -0.92
N TRP A 179 -4.86 11.77 -1.12
CA TRP A 179 -5.16 12.30 -2.45
C TRP A 179 -4.01 13.12 -3.02
N GLN A 180 -3.37 13.98 -2.22
CA GLN A 180 -2.23 14.79 -2.64
C GLN A 180 -1.04 13.92 -3.05
N PHE A 181 -0.83 12.79 -2.38
CA PHE A 181 0.17 11.82 -2.77
C PHE A 181 -0.19 11.13 -4.09
N LEU A 182 -1.35 10.52 -4.16
CA LEU A 182 -1.78 9.71 -5.30
C LEU A 182 -1.79 10.50 -6.61
N PHE A 183 -2.28 11.74 -6.57
CA PHE A 183 -2.46 12.57 -7.75
C PHE A 183 -1.14 13.01 -8.42
N GLN A 184 0.00 12.74 -7.81
CA GLN A 184 1.32 13.02 -8.39
C GLN A 184 1.69 12.02 -9.49
N PHE A 185 1.06 10.83 -9.50
CA PHE A 185 1.48 9.72 -10.35
C PHE A 185 0.51 9.46 -11.51
N THR A 186 1.09 9.00 -12.60
CA THR A 186 0.39 8.49 -13.79
C THR A 186 1.11 7.25 -14.28
N ASN A 187 0.38 6.32 -14.88
CA ASN A 187 0.95 5.18 -15.60
C ASN A 187 1.56 5.60 -16.94
#